data_86fa1c964188956cbc712f58b523ab55
#
_entry.id   86fa1c964188956cbc712f58b523ab55
#
_cell.length_a   1.000
_cell.length_b   1.000
_cell.length_c   1.000
_cell.angle_alpha   90.00
_cell.angle_beta   90.00
_cell.angle_gamma   90.00
#
_symmetry.space_group_name_H-M   'P 1'
#
loop_
_entity.id
_entity.type
_entity.pdbx_description
1 polymer ?
#
loop_
_entity_poly.entity_id
_entity_poly.type
_entity_poly.pdbx_seq_one_letter_code
_entity_poly.pdbx_strand_id
1 'polypeptide(L)'
;MSMEIIKGKSILNKVAIGPILYHRKTESQVKRRTVEDTEAEVKRYEMAVACAEDELKTLHEKACEQVGETGAAVFEVHMMMLEDADYRDSVLNIIRNQKANAEYAAAVTGDNFYRLFADMSDEYFRARAADVKDITNRLVKILSGDAVESGFLTQPVLSAQAV
;
A
#
# COMPACT_ATOMS: atom_id res chain seq x y z
N MET A 1 16.02 36.60 6.15
CA MET A 1 15.65 35.18 6.28
C MET A 1 14.61 35.10 7.38
N SER A 2 13.39 34.69 7.07
CA SER A 2 12.37 34.45 8.09
C SER A 2 12.58 33.04 8.65
N MET A 3 12.72 32.94 9.97
CA MET A 3 12.83 31.66 10.66
C MET A 3 11.41 31.13 10.90
N GLU A 4 11.10 29.99 10.28
CA GLU A 4 9.81 29.31 10.49
C GLU A 4 9.94 28.32 11.63
N ILE A 5 9.11 28.47 12.67
CA ILE A 5 9.11 27.59 13.83
C ILE A 5 7.96 26.61 13.67
N ILE A 6 8.28 25.32 13.43
CA ILE A 6 7.31 24.26 13.34
C ILE A 6 7.21 23.59 14.71
N LYS A 7 5.99 23.58 15.31
CA LYS A 7 5.73 22.88 16.56
C LYS A 7 5.46 21.41 16.29
N GLY A 8 6.29 20.54 16.83
CA GLY A 8 6.13 19.08 16.77
C GLY A 8 5.73 18.48 18.12
N LYS A 9 5.19 17.26 18.12
CA LYS A 9 4.91 16.46 19.32
C LYS A 9 5.96 15.36 19.43
N SER A 10 6.71 15.36 20.53
CA SER A 10 7.69 14.31 20.83
C SER A 10 6.99 13.06 21.34
N ILE A 11 7.26 11.91 20.73
CA ILE A 11 6.75 10.59 21.16
C ILE A 11 7.80 9.86 22.00
N LEU A 12 9.08 10.21 21.86
CA LEU A 12 10.20 9.62 22.60
C LEU A 12 11.08 10.71 23.18
N ASN A 13 11.41 10.60 24.46
CA ASN A 13 12.36 11.50 25.16
C ASN A 13 13.81 11.14 24.78
N LYS A 14 14.13 11.10 23.49
CA LYS A 14 15.48 10.83 22.97
C LYS A 14 15.87 11.87 21.94
N VAL A 15 17.16 12.19 21.88
CA VAL A 15 17.72 13.06 20.84
C VAL A 15 18.38 12.15 19.81
N ALA A 16 18.05 12.36 18.54
CA ALA A 16 18.69 11.70 17.42
C ALA A 16 19.33 12.75 16.52
N ILE A 17 20.55 12.49 16.09
CA ILE A 17 21.32 13.37 15.19
C ILE A 17 21.64 12.58 13.94
N GLY A 18 21.17 13.04 12.78
CA GLY A 18 21.43 12.39 11.49
C GLY A 18 20.85 13.16 10.31
N PRO A 19 21.08 12.72 9.09
CA PRO A 19 20.48 13.31 7.92
C PRO A 19 18.95 13.11 7.94
N ILE A 20 18.19 14.15 7.56
CA ILE A 20 16.73 14.08 7.46
C ILE A 20 16.37 13.51 6.10
N LEU A 21 15.70 12.36 6.10
CA LEU A 21 15.09 11.81 4.89
C LEU A 21 13.65 12.33 4.77
N TYR A 22 13.39 13.11 3.73
CA TYR A 22 12.06 13.63 3.45
C TYR A 22 11.28 12.61 2.62
N HIS A 23 10.34 11.91 3.24
CA HIS A 23 9.43 11.02 2.52
C HIS A 23 8.22 11.81 2.01
N ARG A 24 8.24 12.20 0.75
CA ARG A 24 7.03 12.73 0.09
C ARG A 24 6.10 11.58 -0.24
N LYS A 25 4.93 11.55 0.38
CA LYS A 25 3.83 10.70 -0.06
C LYS A 25 3.30 11.29 -1.38
N THR A 26 3.80 10.80 -2.50
CA THR A 26 3.24 11.15 -3.81
C THR A 26 1.95 10.35 -3.95
N GLU A 27 0.81 10.98 -3.75
CA GLU A 27 -0.46 10.40 -4.18
C GLU A 27 -0.44 10.41 -5.70
N SER A 28 -0.10 9.28 -6.32
CA SER A 28 -0.22 9.14 -7.76
C SER A 28 -1.72 9.15 -8.09
N GLN A 29 -2.18 10.24 -8.71
CA GLN A 29 -3.53 10.30 -9.24
C GLN A 29 -3.66 9.26 -10.34
N VAL A 30 -4.35 8.17 -10.03
CA VAL A 30 -4.62 7.12 -11.01
C VAL A 30 -5.61 7.63 -12.03
N LYS A 31 -5.19 7.70 -13.29
CA LYS A 31 -6.05 8.12 -14.39
C LYS A 31 -6.71 6.91 -15.04
N ARG A 32 -8.02 7.00 -15.26
CA ARG A 32 -8.74 6.02 -16.04
C ARG A 32 -8.31 6.08 -17.50
N ARG A 33 -7.91 4.93 -18.05
CA ARG A 33 -7.62 4.73 -19.47
C ARG A 33 -8.47 3.58 -19.99
N THR A 34 -8.94 3.70 -21.23
CA THR A 34 -9.66 2.61 -21.88
C THR A 34 -8.65 1.63 -22.47
N VAL A 35 -8.85 0.33 -22.24
CA VAL A 35 -8.04 -0.75 -22.78
C VAL A 35 -8.83 -1.53 -23.83
N GLU A 36 -8.18 -1.94 -24.91
CA GLU A 36 -8.81 -2.74 -25.98
C GLU A 36 -8.76 -4.23 -25.63
N ASP A 37 -7.61 -4.73 -25.19
CA ASP A 37 -7.42 -6.11 -24.77
C ASP A 37 -7.54 -6.23 -23.24
N THR A 38 -8.74 -6.59 -22.80
CA THR A 38 -9.04 -6.76 -21.38
C THR A 38 -8.35 -7.97 -20.77
N GLU A 39 -8.10 -9.03 -21.54
CA GLU A 39 -7.43 -10.22 -21.01
C GLU A 39 -5.92 -10.01 -20.84
N ALA A 40 -5.29 -9.23 -21.70
CA ALA A 40 -3.91 -8.80 -21.49
C ALA A 40 -3.80 -7.93 -20.22
N GLU A 41 -4.79 -7.06 -19.97
CA GLU A 41 -4.84 -6.22 -18.79
C GLU A 41 -5.10 -7.02 -17.51
N VAL A 42 -5.95 -8.04 -17.57
CA VAL A 42 -6.15 -9.01 -16.47
C VAL A 42 -4.82 -9.71 -16.11
N LYS A 43 -4.10 -10.21 -17.12
CA LYS A 43 -2.79 -10.83 -16.89
C LYS A 43 -1.80 -9.87 -16.24
N ARG A 44 -1.81 -8.60 -16.66
CA ARG A 44 -0.96 -7.56 -16.06
C ARG A 44 -1.30 -7.35 -14.59
N TYR A 45 -2.58 -7.32 -14.25
CA TYR A 45 -3.04 -7.26 -12.85
C TYR A 45 -2.59 -8.49 -12.05
N GLU A 46 -2.78 -9.70 -12.58
CA GLU A 46 -2.39 -10.95 -11.90
C GLU A 46 -0.87 -11.02 -11.67
N MET A 47 -0.07 -10.56 -12.62
CA MET A 47 1.38 -10.45 -12.43
C MET A 47 1.74 -9.44 -11.34
N ALA A 48 1.02 -8.33 -11.22
CA ALA A 48 1.24 -7.35 -10.17
C ALA A 48 0.86 -7.89 -8.79
N VAL A 49 -0.20 -8.70 -8.69
CA VAL A 49 -0.58 -9.40 -7.45
C VAL A 49 0.53 -10.37 -7.04
N ALA A 50 1.00 -11.22 -7.94
CA ALA A 50 2.09 -12.15 -7.65
C ALA A 50 3.38 -11.42 -7.20
N CYS A 51 3.72 -10.30 -7.84
CA CYS A 51 4.85 -9.48 -7.44
C CYS A 51 4.65 -8.89 -6.03
N ALA A 52 3.44 -8.39 -5.72
CA ALA A 52 3.12 -7.85 -4.40
C ALA A 52 3.22 -8.91 -3.30
N GLU A 53 2.76 -10.14 -3.57
CA GLU A 53 2.88 -11.28 -2.65
C GLU A 53 4.33 -11.64 -2.35
N ASP A 54 5.18 -11.70 -3.38
CA ASP A 54 6.60 -12.01 -3.20
C ASP A 54 7.33 -10.92 -2.40
N GLU A 55 7.00 -9.65 -2.65
CA GLU A 55 7.50 -8.54 -1.84
C GLU A 55 7.05 -8.64 -0.37
N LEU A 56 5.76 -8.96 -0.12
CA LEU A 56 5.22 -9.09 1.23
C LEU A 56 5.83 -10.28 1.98
N LYS A 57 6.07 -11.42 1.30
CA LYS A 57 6.79 -12.57 1.88
C LYS A 57 8.20 -12.17 2.32
N THR A 58 8.93 -11.47 1.45
CA THR A 58 10.27 -10.98 1.77
C THR A 58 10.27 -10.00 2.95
N LEU A 59 9.28 -9.13 3.03
CA LEU A 59 9.12 -8.17 4.13
C LEU A 59 8.74 -8.89 5.44
N HIS A 60 7.87 -9.89 5.36
CA HIS A 60 7.49 -10.71 6.51
C HIS A 60 8.70 -11.42 7.11
N GLU A 61 9.50 -12.10 6.29
CA GLU A 61 10.72 -12.80 6.75
C GLU A 61 11.68 -11.84 7.45
N LYS A 62 11.98 -10.68 6.84
CA LYS A 62 12.84 -9.66 7.45
C LYS A 62 12.26 -9.08 8.74
N ALA A 63 10.95 -8.87 8.79
CA ALA A 63 10.28 -8.38 9.99
C ALA A 63 10.32 -9.41 11.13
N CYS A 64 10.13 -10.70 10.82
CA CYS A 64 10.28 -11.77 11.82
C CYS A 64 11.66 -11.74 12.48
N GLU A 65 12.72 -11.54 11.70
CA GLU A 65 14.10 -11.45 12.23
C GLU A 65 14.33 -10.20 13.10
N GLN A 66 13.71 -9.06 12.75
CA GLN A 66 14.00 -7.78 13.40
C GLN A 66 13.09 -7.45 14.58
N VAL A 67 11.80 -7.78 14.48
CA VAL A 67 10.76 -7.39 15.45
C VAL A 67 9.91 -8.56 15.96
N GLY A 68 10.19 -9.77 15.48
CA GLY A 68 9.50 -11.00 15.85
C GLY A 68 8.16 -11.19 15.13
N GLU A 69 7.56 -12.38 15.32
CA GLU A 69 6.32 -12.81 14.63
C GLU A 69 5.15 -11.84 14.85
N THR A 70 4.98 -11.32 16.06
CA THR A 70 3.89 -10.38 16.36
C THR A 70 3.99 -9.09 15.55
N GLY A 71 5.20 -8.59 15.33
CA GLY A 71 5.43 -7.39 14.51
C GLY A 71 5.31 -7.67 13.02
N ALA A 72 5.55 -8.90 12.59
CA ALA A 72 5.46 -9.33 11.20
C ALA A 72 4.03 -9.67 10.76
N ALA A 73 3.10 -9.94 11.69
CA ALA A 73 1.73 -10.39 11.41
C ALA A 73 0.93 -9.45 10.48
N VAL A 74 1.27 -8.17 10.39
CA VAL A 74 0.63 -7.24 9.46
C VAL A 74 0.83 -7.65 8.00
N PHE A 75 1.98 -8.23 7.66
CA PHE A 75 2.25 -8.69 6.29
C PHE A 75 1.43 -9.93 5.92
N GLU A 76 1.13 -10.81 6.88
CA GLU A 76 0.23 -11.95 6.67
C GLU A 76 -1.19 -11.47 6.35
N VAL A 77 -1.67 -10.46 7.07
CA VAL A 77 -2.98 -9.86 6.81
C VAL A 77 -3.02 -9.24 5.41
N HIS A 78 -1.96 -8.56 4.99
CA HIS A 78 -1.89 -7.99 3.65
C HIS A 78 -1.90 -9.07 2.56
N MET A 79 -1.20 -10.19 2.75
CA MET A 79 -1.24 -11.33 1.83
C MET A 79 -2.64 -11.94 1.74
N MET A 80 -3.30 -12.19 2.89
CA MET A 80 -4.67 -12.69 2.91
C MET A 80 -5.65 -11.79 2.16
N MET A 81 -5.49 -10.46 2.26
CA MET A 81 -6.33 -9.50 1.53
C MET A 81 -6.07 -9.52 0.02
N LEU A 82 -4.82 -9.74 -0.42
CA LEU A 82 -4.51 -9.88 -1.85
C LEU A 82 -5.10 -11.16 -2.45
N GLU A 83 -5.18 -12.22 -1.67
CA GLU A 83 -5.78 -13.50 -2.04
C GLU A 83 -7.32 -13.50 -1.97
N ASP A 84 -7.92 -12.44 -1.42
CA ASP A 84 -9.37 -12.34 -1.27
C ASP A 84 -10.09 -12.35 -2.62
N ALA A 85 -11.01 -13.33 -2.78
CA ALA A 85 -11.72 -13.55 -4.03
C ALA A 85 -12.64 -12.37 -4.39
N ASP A 86 -13.31 -11.77 -3.42
CA ASP A 86 -14.25 -10.67 -3.65
C ASP A 86 -13.51 -9.40 -4.11
N TYR A 87 -12.35 -9.13 -3.52
CA TYR A 87 -11.48 -8.05 -3.96
C TYR A 87 -11.00 -8.28 -5.39
N ARG A 88 -10.45 -9.46 -5.67
CA ARG A 88 -9.95 -9.84 -7.00
C ARG A 88 -11.06 -9.75 -8.05
N ASP A 89 -12.21 -10.39 -7.80
CA ASP A 89 -13.33 -10.41 -8.75
C ASP A 89 -13.86 -9.00 -9.03
N SER A 90 -13.88 -8.12 -8.03
CA SER A 90 -14.25 -6.71 -8.20
C SER A 90 -13.29 -5.99 -9.15
N VAL A 91 -11.98 -6.20 -9.02
CA VAL A 91 -10.99 -5.61 -9.95
C VAL A 91 -11.19 -6.17 -11.37
N LEU A 92 -11.30 -7.49 -11.52
CA LEU A 92 -11.48 -8.14 -12.81
C LEU A 92 -12.76 -7.69 -13.51
N ASN A 93 -13.85 -7.50 -12.75
CA ASN A 93 -15.12 -7.00 -13.26
C ASN A 93 -14.99 -5.58 -13.84
N ILE A 94 -14.25 -4.68 -13.17
CA ILE A 94 -14.00 -3.33 -13.68
C ILE A 94 -13.16 -3.39 -14.96
N ILE A 95 -12.10 -4.21 -15.00
CA ILE A 95 -11.27 -4.36 -16.20
C ILE A 95 -12.11 -4.86 -17.38
N ARG A 96 -12.85 -5.95 -17.21
CA ARG A 96 -13.59 -6.61 -18.29
C ARG A 96 -14.80 -5.82 -18.75
N ASN A 97 -15.64 -5.37 -17.84
CA ASN A 97 -16.92 -4.75 -18.18
C ASN A 97 -16.81 -3.26 -18.49
N GLN A 98 -15.89 -2.55 -17.86
CA GLN A 98 -15.68 -1.13 -18.09
C GLN A 98 -14.51 -0.83 -19.02
N LYS A 99 -13.79 -1.88 -19.47
CA LYS A 99 -12.58 -1.77 -20.29
C LYS A 99 -11.57 -0.76 -19.70
N ALA A 100 -11.41 -0.79 -18.40
CA ALA A 100 -10.54 0.13 -17.68
C ALA A 100 -9.16 -0.51 -17.41
N ASN A 101 -8.13 0.33 -17.33
CA ASN A 101 -6.78 -0.11 -16.96
C ASN A 101 -6.72 -0.64 -15.52
N ALA A 102 -5.81 -1.55 -15.26
CA ALA A 102 -5.69 -2.27 -14.00
C ALA A 102 -5.41 -1.34 -12.81
N GLU A 103 -4.61 -0.26 -13.00
CA GLU A 103 -4.36 0.73 -11.94
C GLU A 103 -5.66 1.39 -11.48
N TYR A 104 -6.51 1.78 -12.42
CA TYR A 104 -7.80 2.40 -12.11
C TYR A 104 -8.74 1.39 -11.46
N ALA A 105 -8.81 0.16 -11.98
CA ALA A 105 -9.64 -0.90 -11.43
C ALA A 105 -9.24 -1.23 -9.97
N ALA A 106 -7.95 -1.38 -9.70
CA ALA A 106 -7.43 -1.61 -8.35
C ALA A 106 -7.74 -0.42 -7.41
N ALA A 107 -7.51 0.82 -7.86
CA ALA A 107 -7.77 2.01 -7.04
C ALA A 107 -9.25 2.14 -6.66
N VAL A 108 -10.17 1.98 -7.63
CA VAL A 108 -11.63 2.05 -7.37
C VAL A 108 -12.09 0.93 -6.45
N THR A 109 -11.61 -0.29 -6.67
CA THR A 109 -11.92 -1.42 -5.79
C THR A 109 -11.42 -1.15 -4.38
N GLY A 110 -10.17 -0.71 -4.24
CA GLY A 110 -9.58 -0.38 -2.94
C GLY A 110 -10.38 0.69 -2.20
N ASP A 111 -10.81 1.76 -2.89
CA ASP A 111 -11.64 2.81 -2.29
C ASP A 111 -13.00 2.28 -1.82
N ASN A 112 -13.62 1.37 -2.59
CA ASN A 112 -14.88 0.76 -2.22
C ASN A 112 -14.74 -0.16 -0.99
N PHE A 113 -13.72 -1.01 -0.97
CA PHE A 113 -13.46 -1.88 0.18
C PHE A 113 -13.04 -1.08 1.41
N TYR A 114 -12.22 -0.03 1.24
CA TYR A 114 -11.89 0.89 2.33
C TYR A 114 -13.14 1.46 3.00
N ARG A 115 -14.10 1.98 2.20
CA ARG A 115 -15.34 2.52 2.73
C ARG A 115 -16.17 1.45 3.42
N LEU A 116 -16.29 0.26 2.79
CA LEU A 116 -17.02 -0.86 3.36
C LEU A 116 -16.49 -1.21 4.76
N PHE A 117 -15.17 -1.36 4.91
CA PHE A 117 -14.56 -1.67 6.19
C PHE A 117 -14.64 -0.50 7.19
N ALA A 118 -14.46 0.74 6.73
CA ALA A 118 -14.53 1.92 7.58
C ALA A 118 -15.93 2.15 8.18
N ASP A 119 -16.98 1.76 7.45
CA ASP A 119 -18.38 1.90 7.87
C ASP A 119 -18.87 0.74 8.75
N MET A 120 -18.06 -0.31 8.94
CA MET A 120 -18.44 -1.43 9.81
C MET A 120 -18.50 -1.00 11.28
N SER A 121 -19.49 -1.52 12.01
CA SER A 121 -19.65 -1.29 13.45
C SER A 121 -18.55 -1.96 14.28
N ASP A 122 -18.01 -3.07 13.79
CA ASP A 122 -16.94 -3.82 14.44
C ASP A 122 -15.59 -3.09 14.31
N GLU A 123 -14.95 -2.82 15.45
CA GLU A 123 -13.69 -2.09 15.52
C GLU A 123 -12.53 -2.84 14.86
N TYR A 124 -12.55 -4.18 14.92
CA TYR A 124 -11.55 -5.01 14.27
C TYR A 124 -11.56 -4.81 12.75
N PHE A 125 -12.73 -4.87 12.12
CA PHE A 125 -12.86 -4.63 10.67
C PHE A 125 -12.55 -3.18 10.30
N ARG A 126 -12.98 -2.21 11.10
CA ARG A 126 -12.65 -0.80 10.87
C ARG A 126 -11.14 -0.55 10.86
N ALA A 127 -10.38 -1.20 11.75
CA ALA A 127 -8.93 -1.10 11.77
C ALA A 127 -8.29 -1.62 10.46
N ARG A 128 -8.92 -2.62 9.83
CA ARG A 128 -8.45 -3.20 8.55
C ARG A 128 -8.65 -2.31 7.33
N ALA A 129 -9.45 -1.25 7.42
CA ALA A 129 -9.59 -0.29 6.33
C ALA A 129 -8.24 0.31 5.88
N ALA A 130 -7.34 0.59 6.83
CA ALA A 130 -5.99 1.08 6.52
C ALA A 130 -5.17 0.05 5.72
N ASP A 131 -5.26 -1.23 6.08
CA ASP A 131 -4.56 -2.32 5.39
C ASP A 131 -5.02 -2.45 3.93
N VAL A 132 -6.35 -2.31 3.67
CA VAL A 132 -6.89 -2.27 2.30
C VAL A 132 -6.25 -1.15 1.49
N LYS A 133 -6.11 0.03 2.08
CA LYS A 133 -5.47 1.17 1.41
C LYS A 133 -4.00 0.90 1.10
N ASP A 134 -3.29 0.26 1.99
CA ASP A 134 -1.86 -0.04 1.83
C ASP A 134 -1.62 -1.08 0.72
N ILE A 135 -2.42 -2.16 0.67
CA ILE A 135 -2.31 -3.15 -0.42
C ILE A 135 -2.70 -2.54 -1.77
N THR A 136 -3.75 -1.72 -1.80
CA THR A 136 -4.18 -1.04 -3.03
C THR A 136 -3.10 -0.11 -3.57
N ASN A 137 -2.48 0.69 -2.71
CA ASN A 137 -1.38 1.58 -3.08
C ASN A 137 -0.17 0.80 -3.60
N ARG A 138 0.14 -0.36 -2.99
CA ARG A 138 1.20 -1.26 -3.45
C ARG A 138 0.91 -1.77 -4.86
N LEU A 139 -0.28 -2.30 -5.12
CA LEU A 139 -0.69 -2.78 -6.44
C LEU A 139 -0.61 -1.67 -7.50
N VAL A 140 -1.16 -0.49 -7.20
CA VAL A 140 -1.11 0.66 -8.11
C VAL A 140 0.33 1.05 -8.42
N LYS A 141 1.21 1.04 -7.44
CA LYS A 141 2.63 1.38 -7.60
C LYS A 141 3.35 0.38 -8.51
N ILE A 142 3.14 -0.93 -8.30
CA ILE A 142 3.69 -1.99 -9.15
C ILE A 142 3.16 -1.85 -10.57
N LEU A 143 1.85 -1.67 -10.74
CA LEU A 143 1.21 -1.51 -12.05
C LEU A 143 1.70 -0.25 -12.79
N SER A 144 2.00 0.82 -12.08
CA SER A 144 2.52 2.07 -12.68
C SER A 144 3.98 1.97 -13.10
N GLY A 145 4.68 0.88 -12.74
CA GLY A 145 6.12 0.73 -13.02
C GLY A 145 7.00 1.59 -12.12
N ASP A 146 6.44 2.22 -11.10
CA ASP A 146 7.20 2.92 -10.09
C ASP A 146 7.91 1.87 -9.24
N ALA A 147 9.21 1.67 -9.50
CA ALA A 147 10.02 0.72 -8.74
C ALA A 147 9.80 0.95 -7.25
N VAL A 148 9.39 -0.10 -6.55
CA VAL A 148 9.39 -0.09 -5.09
C VAL A 148 10.86 0.04 -4.70
N GLU A 149 11.29 1.24 -4.33
CA GLU A 149 12.60 1.40 -3.71
C GLU A 149 12.60 0.54 -2.43
N SER A 150 13.14 -0.66 -2.56
CA SER A 150 13.40 -1.58 -1.44
C SER A 150 14.48 -1.06 -0.48
N GLY A 151 14.76 0.25 -0.56
CA GLY A 151 15.76 0.93 0.26
C GLY A 151 15.40 1.11 1.74
N PHE A 152 14.20 0.71 2.16
CA PHE A 152 13.72 1.01 3.52
C PHE A 152 14.42 0.23 4.65
N LEU A 153 15.19 -0.82 4.35
CA LEU A 153 15.76 -1.69 5.39
C LEU A 153 17.28 -1.65 5.51
N THR A 154 17.96 -0.81 4.74
CA THR A 154 19.44 -0.75 4.79
C THR A 154 20.03 0.43 5.54
N GLN A 155 19.21 1.39 5.99
CA GLN A 155 19.69 2.50 6.84
C GLN A 155 18.69 2.75 7.98
N PRO A 156 19.18 3.09 9.19
CA PRO A 156 18.30 3.50 10.28
C PRO A 156 17.61 4.80 9.90
N VAL A 157 16.33 4.70 9.55
CA VAL A 157 15.52 5.86 9.17
C VAL A 157 15.04 6.56 10.43
N LEU A 158 15.61 7.72 10.70
CA LEU A 158 15.02 8.70 11.61
C LEU A 158 13.97 9.48 10.82
N SER A 159 12.73 9.00 10.83
CA SER A 159 11.62 9.77 10.26
C SER A 159 11.18 10.84 11.24
N ALA A 160 11.45 12.11 10.93
CA ALA A 160 10.71 13.19 11.52
C ALA A 160 9.41 13.37 10.72
N GLN A 161 8.29 12.88 11.23
CA GLN A 161 6.98 13.30 10.73
C GLN A 161 6.76 14.73 11.23
N ALA A 162 6.83 15.70 10.33
CA ALA A 162 6.25 17.00 10.56
C ALA A 162 4.72 16.85 10.52
N VAL A 163 4.06 17.11 11.64
CA VAL A 163 2.59 17.21 11.78
C VAL A 163 2.18 18.64 11.44
#